data_811f1b88680a37e643bb9bd167e907a7
#
_entry.id   811f1b88680a37e643bb9bd167e907a7
#
_cell.length_a   1.000
_cell.length_b   1.000
_cell.length_c   1.000
_cell.angle_alpha   90.00
_cell.angle_beta   90.00
_cell.angle_gamma   90.00
#
_symmetry.space_group_name_H-M   'P 1'
#
loop_
_entity.id
_entity.type
_entity.pdbx_description
1 polymer ?
#
loop_
_entity_poly.entity_id
_entity_poly.type
_entity_poly.pdbx_seq_one_letter_code
_entity_poly.pdbx_strand_id
1 'polypeptide(L)'
;MAGTKTGDFIELITPFLRRKMTELELRHGLNSPEWRAIALQYVKNPLEAAISPQERRRHYESEITIHFRDKPLAGVERLYRRTVLLEPTTVCAAHCRWCLRGQYPVKTLSEEEIVNAARYYGEAEECAEVDEILITGGDPLMSPKLLRVAFEALAAYAPNIRTIRIGTRVPFQDPERINDGLLSVLTSLPDRRIEIGVNVNHPIEFWPESRAAIARLKEAGATLYNQHPLLKGVNDDLAVLAELYSLMRETGIEAHYLFHAIPMQGMRHHRTSVRKGAELAGRLSASGEFSGRAKPHYALMTDIGKIVLYEGAIIARRPSDNTILLRSGYRLEDRQRWNPSWRVPSSVEIDDQGCMCVWYRDGEDEAWSDLGLWAGVNMPSNDSGLPANSAAG
;
A
#
# COMPACT_ATOMS: atom_id res chain seq x y z
N MET A 1 26.74 14.02 16.22
CA MET A 1 25.92 13.81 15.01
C MET A 1 26.72 12.93 14.06
N ALA A 2 26.54 11.63 14.17
CA ALA A 2 27.22 10.67 13.30
C ALA A 2 26.39 10.54 12.03
N GLY A 3 26.98 10.92 10.89
CA GLY A 3 26.39 10.72 9.57
C GLY A 3 26.22 9.25 9.30
N THR A 4 24.99 8.74 9.44
CA THR A 4 24.63 7.41 8.95
C THR A 4 24.80 7.43 7.44
N LYS A 5 25.80 6.70 6.95
CA LYS A 5 25.92 6.35 5.53
C LYS A 5 24.56 5.85 5.08
N THR A 6 24.00 6.46 4.05
CA THR A 6 22.79 6.01 3.37
C THR A 6 23.08 4.63 2.82
N GLY A 7 22.69 3.58 3.56
CA GLY A 7 22.82 2.21 3.06
C GLY A 7 21.94 2.09 1.81
N ASP A 8 22.53 1.63 0.72
CA ASP A 8 21.81 1.22 -0.47
C ASP A 8 20.71 0.23 -0.06
N PHE A 9 19.49 0.41 -0.59
CA PHE A 9 18.44 -0.58 -0.41
C PHE A 9 18.87 -1.91 -1.03
N ILE A 10 19.15 -2.89 -0.19
CA ILE A 10 19.76 -4.16 -0.58
C ILE A 10 18.81 -4.92 -1.52
N GLU A 11 19.34 -5.51 -2.58
CA GLU A 11 18.61 -6.47 -3.39
C GLU A 11 18.47 -7.80 -2.62
N LEU A 12 17.23 -8.19 -2.36
CA LEU A 12 16.89 -9.47 -1.75
C LEU A 12 15.82 -10.16 -2.59
N ILE A 13 16.17 -11.30 -3.16
CA ILE A 13 15.31 -12.09 -4.05
C ILE A 13 15.30 -13.53 -3.53
N THR A 14 14.10 -14.10 -3.29
CA THR A 14 13.97 -15.48 -2.79
C THR A 14 14.47 -16.50 -3.83
N PRO A 15 14.85 -17.71 -3.39
CA PRO A 15 15.15 -18.80 -4.30
C PRO A 15 13.98 -19.13 -5.25
N PHE A 16 12.75 -19.03 -4.76
CA PHE A 16 11.54 -19.20 -5.56
C PHE A 16 11.48 -18.18 -6.72
N LEU A 17 11.58 -16.89 -6.43
CA LEU A 17 11.56 -15.84 -7.44
C LEU A 17 12.74 -15.98 -8.44
N ARG A 18 13.92 -16.34 -7.96
CA ARG A 18 15.06 -16.58 -8.87
C ARG A 18 14.79 -17.73 -9.85
N ARG A 19 14.20 -18.84 -9.39
CA ARG A 19 13.78 -19.92 -10.30
C ARG A 19 12.78 -19.44 -11.32
N LYS A 20 11.74 -18.69 -10.89
CA LYS A 20 10.72 -18.16 -11.80
C LYS A 20 11.30 -17.18 -12.83
N MET A 21 12.22 -16.32 -12.44
CA MET A 21 12.91 -15.42 -13.37
C MET A 21 13.75 -16.22 -14.40
N THR A 22 14.44 -17.28 -13.97
CA THR A 22 15.18 -18.16 -14.88
C THR A 22 14.23 -18.90 -15.84
N GLU A 23 13.09 -19.41 -15.36
CA GLU A 23 12.07 -20.04 -16.21
C GLU A 23 11.53 -19.07 -17.27
N LEU A 24 11.29 -17.80 -16.90
CA LEU A 24 10.84 -16.75 -17.82
C LEU A 24 11.92 -16.40 -18.86
N GLU A 25 13.17 -16.28 -18.42
CA GLU A 25 14.30 -16.02 -19.32
C GLU A 25 14.47 -17.14 -20.36
N LEU A 26 14.39 -18.40 -19.93
CA LEU A 26 14.50 -19.55 -20.82
C LEU A 26 13.33 -19.65 -21.81
N ARG A 27 12.13 -19.28 -21.40
CA ARG A 27 10.91 -19.39 -22.22
C ARG A 27 10.73 -18.22 -23.18
N HIS A 28 10.99 -17.01 -22.72
CA HIS A 28 10.64 -15.76 -23.42
C HIS A 28 11.86 -14.93 -23.81
N GLY A 29 13.02 -15.24 -23.27
CA GLY A 29 14.27 -14.49 -23.44
C GLY A 29 14.49 -13.44 -22.37
N LEU A 30 15.77 -13.10 -22.15
CA LEU A 30 16.18 -12.02 -21.27
C LEU A 30 15.62 -10.68 -21.78
N ASN A 31 15.12 -9.85 -20.89
CA ASN A 31 14.47 -8.57 -21.18
C ASN A 31 13.14 -8.64 -21.95
N SER A 32 12.55 -9.84 -22.12
CA SER A 32 11.16 -9.94 -22.57
C SER A 32 10.20 -9.18 -21.64
N PRO A 33 8.99 -8.79 -22.11
CA PRO A 33 7.99 -8.16 -21.25
C PRO A 33 7.69 -8.98 -20.00
N GLU A 34 7.59 -10.30 -20.11
CA GLU A 34 7.32 -11.23 -19.03
C GLU A 34 8.44 -11.25 -17.98
N TRP A 35 9.69 -11.32 -18.44
CA TRP A 35 10.84 -11.27 -17.55
C TRP A 35 10.95 -9.90 -16.86
N ARG A 36 10.78 -8.82 -17.63
CA ARG A 36 10.86 -7.45 -17.12
C ARG A 36 9.77 -7.14 -16.09
N ALA A 37 8.57 -7.70 -16.26
CA ALA A 37 7.48 -7.52 -15.30
C ALA A 37 7.85 -7.98 -13.88
N ILE A 38 8.70 -9.01 -13.76
CA ILE A 38 9.22 -9.47 -12.46
C ILE A 38 10.50 -8.73 -12.09
N ALA A 39 11.43 -8.57 -13.04
CA ALA A 39 12.73 -7.94 -12.77
C ALA A 39 12.57 -6.50 -12.25
N LEU A 40 11.69 -5.69 -12.82
CA LEU A 40 11.42 -4.32 -12.37
C LEU A 40 10.91 -4.28 -10.92
N GLN A 41 10.34 -5.35 -10.42
CA GLN A 41 9.84 -5.40 -9.05
C GLN A 41 10.90 -5.78 -8.01
N TYR A 42 11.97 -6.49 -8.41
CA TYR A 42 12.89 -7.13 -7.45
C TYR A 42 14.37 -6.87 -7.73
N VAL A 43 14.77 -6.65 -8.99
CA VAL A 43 16.16 -6.42 -9.37
C VAL A 43 16.51 -4.94 -9.22
N LYS A 44 17.65 -4.68 -8.59
CA LYS A 44 18.15 -3.30 -8.41
C LYS A 44 18.34 -2.62 -9.77
N ASN A 45 17.80 -1.41 -9.89
CA ASN A 45 17.85 -0.62 -11.11
C ASN A 45 18.79 0.58 -10.93
N PRO A 46 19.70 0.88 -11.88
CA PRO A 46 20.54 2.08 -11.82
C PRO A 46 19.77 3.39 -11.65
N LEU A 47 18.53 3.46 -12.13
CA LEU A 47 17.65 4.64 -11.96
C LEU A 47 17.28 4.92 -10.50
N GLU A 48 17.46 3.97 -9.59
CA GLU A 48 17.26 4.17 -8.14
C GLU A 48 18.27 5.18 -7.54
N ALA A 49 19.40 5.40 -8.21
CA ALA A 49 20.38 6.41 -7.83
C ALA A 49 19.92 7.86 -8.15
N ALA A 50 18.88 8.02 -8.98
CA ALA A 50 18.33 9.33 -9.31
C ALA A 50 17.50 9.86 -8.14
N ILE A 51 18.10 10.70 -7.31
CA ILE A 51 17.48 11.30 -6.12
C ILE A 51 17.03 12.72 -6.45
N SER A 52 15.77 13.02 -6.22
CA SER A 52 15.23 14.38 -6.25
C SER A 52 15.09 14.92 -4.83
N PRO A 53 15.50 16.18 -4.54
CA PRO A 53 15.30 16.80 -3.23
C PRO A 53 13.83 16.89 -2.79
N GLN A 54 12.90 16.88 -3.76
CA GLN A 54 11.48 16.91 -3.51
C GLN A 54 10.89 15.52 -3.20
N GLU A 55 11.66 14.45 -3.39
CA GLU A 55 11.26 13.09 -3.05
C GLU A 55 11.69 12.77 -1.63
N ARG A 56 10.81 12.08 -0.89
CA ARG A 56 11.08 11.76 0.51
C ARG A 56 11.96 10.53 0.64
N ARG A 57 12.82 10.54 1.65
CA ARG A 57 13.57 9.36 2.06
C ARG A 57 12.69 8.39 2.86
N ARG A 58 11.74 8.92 3.64
CA ARG A 58 10.81 8.15 4.47
C ARG A 58 9.38 8.62 4.22
N HIS A 59 8.46 7.72 4.36
CA HIS A 59 7.05 8.08 4.43
C HIS A 59 6.79 8.82 5.75
N TYR A 60 6.06 9.94 5.72
CA TYR A 60 5.87 10.80 6.88
C TYR A 60 5.17 10.10 8.05
N GLU A 61 4.25 9.20 7.76
CA GLU A 61 3.50 8.42 8.76
C GLU A 61 4.41 7.64 9.71
N SER A 62 5.58 7.18 9.25
CA SER A 62 6.54 6.47 10.09
C SER A 62 7.18 7.33 11.19
N GLU A 63 7.00 8.64 11.15
CA GLU A 63 7.53 9.57 12.15
C GLU A 63 6.55 9.80 13.31
N ILE A 64 5.33 9.25 13.21
CA ILE A 64 4.33 9.35 14.26
C ILE A 64 4.70 8.44 15.44
N THR A 65 4.85 9.01 16.63
CA THR A 65 5.09 8.27 17.86
C THR A 65 3.89 8.38 18.78
N ILE A 66 3.20 7.27 19.00
CA ILE A 66 2.10 7.15 19.93
C ILE A 66 2.66 6.82 21.30
N HIS A 67 2.11 7.42 22.37
CA HIS A 67 2.49 7.16 23.76
C HIS A 67 1.33 6.49 24.50
N PHE A 68 1.67 5.52 25.34
CA PHE A 68 0.73 4.89 26.24
C PHE A 68 1.39 4.70 27.62
N ARG A 69 0.73 5.18 28.69
CA ARG A 69 1.29 5.17 30.06
C ARG A 69 2.67 5.81 30.13
N ASP A 70 2.80 6.98 29.51
CA ASP A 70 4.03 7.79 29.44
C ASP A 70 5.22 7.12 28.70
N LYS A 71 4.99 6.01 28.01
CA LYS A 71 6.01 5.33 27.19
C LYS A 71 5.66 5.37 25.71
N PRO A 72 6.66 5.60 24.84
CA PRO A 72 6.46 5.50 23.40
C PRO A 72 6.16 4.06 23.01
N LEU A 73 5.18 3.85 22.14
CA LEU A 73 4.86 2.57 21.56
C LEU A 73 5.66 2.36 20.28
N ALA A 74 6.31 1.21 20.18
CA ALA A 74 7.04 0.81 19.00
C ALA A 74 6.11 0.09 18.01
N GLY A 75 6.27 0.37 16.72
CA GLY A 75 5.55 -0.32 15.64
C GLY A 75 4.02 -0.10 15.66
N VAL A 76 3.56 0.97 16.29
CA VAL A 76 2.15 1.35 16.36
C VAL A 76 1.92 2.61 15.56
N GLU A 77 0.96 2.57 14.64
CA GLU A 77 0.48 3.75 13.92
C GLU A 77 -1.04 3.85 14.05
N ARG A 78 -1.54 5.08 14.05
CA ARG A 78 -2.97 5.36 14.02
C ARG A 78 -3.29 6.50 13.08
N LEU A 79 -3.94 6.16 11.98
CA LEU A 79 -4.31 7.07 10.90
C LEU A 79 -5.82 7.23 10.75
N TYR A 80 -6.59 6.25 11.28
CA TYR A 80 -8.03 6.16 11.11
C TYR A 80 -8.74 6.09 12.45
N ARG A 81 -10.02 6.47 12.47
CA ARG A 81 -10.84 6.42 13.70
C ARG A 81 -11.01 5.00 14.22
N ARG A 82 -11.28 4.05 13.32
CA ARG A 82 -11.63 2.68 13.69
C ARG A 82 -10.53 1.66 13.44
N THR A 83 -9.42 2.05 12.82
CA THR A 83 -8.33 1.13 12.46
C THR A 83 -7.02 1.60 13.07
N VAL A 84 -6.31 0.68 13.69
CA VAL A 84 -4.92 0.84 14.14
C VAL A 84 -4.00 -0.05 13.34
N LEU A 85 -2.69 0.27 13.35
CA LEU A 85 -1.66 -0.53 12.70
C LEU A 85 -0.69 -1.08 13.73
N LEU A 86 -0.21 -2.30 13.48
CA LEU A 86 0.90 -2.92 14.20
C LEU A 86 1.95 -3.41 13.19
N GLU A 87 3.20 -3.01 13.39
CA GLU A 87 4.36 -3.44 12.61
C GLU A 87 5.29 -4.30 13.46
N PRO A 88 5.03 -5.62 13.59
CA PRO A 88 5.82 -6.47 14.48
C PRO A 88 7.24 -6.69 13.97
N THR A 89 7.48 -6.56 12.67
CA THR A 89 8.80 -6.68 12.05
C THR A 89 8.88 -5.91 10.74
N THR A 90 10.08 -5.44 10.38
CA THR A 90 10.38 -4.88 9.05
C THR A 90 11.09 -5.89 8.13
N VAL A 91 11.18 -7.16 8.53
CA VAL A 91 11.78 -8.23 7.72
C VAL A 91 10.81 -8.67 6.62
N CYS A 92 11.32 -8.89 5.40
CA CYS A 92 10.59 -9.42 4.25
C CYS A 92 11.30 -10.63 3.65
N ALA A 93 10.56 -11.45 2.87
CA ALA A 93 11.12 -12.55 2.10
C ALA A 93 11.95 -12.05 0.91
N ALA A 94 11.45 -11.03 0.22
CA ALA A 94 12.13 -10.34 -0.87
C ALA A 94 11.88 -8.83 -0.77
N HIS A 95 12.80 -8.03 -1.31
CA HIS A 95 12.68 -6.58 -1.29
C HIS A 95 12.05 -6.07 -2.58
N CYS A 96 10.81 -5.59 -2.48
CA CYS A 96 10.12 -4.88 -3.56
C CYS A 96 10.81 -3.54 -3.82
N ARG A 97 11.29 -3.29 -5.05
CA ARG A 97 12.01 -2.05 -5.39
C ARG A 97 11.18 -0.77 -5.29
N TRP A 98 9.88 -0.90 -5.19
CA TRP A 98 8.89 0.17 -5.00
C TRP A 98 8.37 0.28 -3.55
N CYS A 99 9.03 -0.36 -2.58
CA CYS A 99 8.55 -0.43 -1.21
C CYS A 99 8.69 0.90 -0.47
N LEU A 100 7.58 1.44 0.05
CA LEU A 100 7.58 2.67 0.84
C LEU A 100 8.42 2.58 2.12
N ARG A 101 8.61 1.35 2.64
CA ARG A 101 9.41 1.06 3.84
C ARG A 101 10.81 0.53 3.52
N GLY A 102 11.19 0.44 2.25
CA GLY A 102 12.47 -0.12 1.84
C GLY A 102 13.70 0.60 2.40
N GLN A 103 13.54 1.85 2.83
CA GLN A 103 14.61 2.66 3.42
C GLN A 103 14.54 2.72 4.96
N TYR A 104 13.65 1.95 5.58
CA TYR A 104 13.53 1.88 7.03
C TYR A 104 14.62 0.96 7.61
N PRO A 105 15.10 1.24 8.85
CA PRO A 105 16.00 0.33 9.53
C PRO A 105 15.29 -1.00 9.79
N VAL A 106 16.05 -2.09 9.71
CA VAL A 106 15.53 -3.41 10.11
C VAL A 106 15.25 -3.39 11.60
N LYS A 107 13.99 -3.65 11.97
CA LYS A 107 13.50 -3.71 13.34
C LYS A 107 12.57 -4.90 13.53
N THR A 108 12.63 -5.51 14.68
CA THR A 108 11.67 -6.53 15.12
C THR A 108 11.27 -6.20 16.55
N LEU A 109 9.99 -6.19 16.84
CA LEU A 109 9.46 -5.93 18.17
C LEU A 109 9.75 -7.12 19.10
N SER A 110 9.96 -6.83 20.38
CA SER A 110 9.89 -7.81 21.44
C SER A 110 8.44 -8.25 21.69
N GLU A 111 8.26 -9.38 22.36
CA GLU A 111 6.94 -9.85 22.78
C GLU A 111 6.26 -8.83 23.73
N GLU A 112 7.03 -8.19 24.63
CA GLU A 112 6.54 -7.14 25.50
C GLU A 112 6.02 -5.90 24.74
N GLU A 113 6.73 -5.44 23.70
CA GLU A 113 6.29 -4.33 22.86
C GLU A 113 4.97 -4.65 22.15
N ILE A 114 4.80 -5.88 21.66
CA ILE A 114 3.55 -6.34 21.03
C ILE A 114 2.41 -6.38 22.07
N VAL A 115 2.65 -6.90 23.27
CA VAL A 115 1.66 -6.93 24.34
C VAL A 115 1.25 -5.50 24.76
N ASN A 116 2.21 -4.58 24.86
CA ASN A 116 1.93 -3.19 25.20
C ASN A 116 1.10 -2.49 24.12
N ALA A 117 1.35 -2.81 22.83
CA ALA A 117 0.50 -2.33 21.74
C ALA A 117 -0.94 -2.86 21.87
N ALA A 118 -1.13 -4.16 22.12
CA ALA A 118 -2.45 -4.74 22.31
C ALA A 118 -3.20 -4.13 23.52
N ARG A 119 -2.51 -3.85 24.62
CA ARG A 119 -3.08 -3.13 25.76
C ARG A 119 -3.54 -1.73 25.40
N TYR A 120 -2.74 -1.00 24.63
CA TYR A 120 -3.13 0.32 24.11
C TYR A 120 -4.43 0.24 23.31
N TYR A 121 -4.55 -0.73 22.42
CA TYR A 121 -5.76 -0.87 21.59
C TYR A 121 -7.03 -1.19 22.38
N GLY A 122 -6.92 -1.89 23.50
CA GLY A 122 -8.09 -2.27 24.30
C GLY A 122 -8.35 -1.40 25.51
N GLU A 123 -7.34 -0.70 26.05
CA GLU A 123 -7.45 0.01 27.33
C GLU A 123 -7.43 1.55 27.18
N ALA A 124 -6.86 2.10 26.09
CA ALA A 124 -6.79 3.54 25.90
C ALA A 124 -8.15 4.12 25.48
N GLU A 125 -8.55 5.21 26.14
CA GLU A 125 -9.83 5.88 25.88
C GLU A 125 -9.96 6.32 24.41
N GLU A 126 -8.90 6.83 23.83
CA GLU A 126 -8.86 7.22 22.44
C GLU A 126 -9.06 6.04 21.47
N CYS A 127 -8.91 4.80 21.92
CA CYS A 127 -9.13 3.58 21.13
C CYS A 127 -10.55 2.99 21.31
N ALA A 128 -11.45 3.62 22.03
CA ALA A 128 -12.79 3.09 22.29
C ALA A 128 -13.62 2.77 21.03
N GLU A 129 -13.38 3.50 19.93
CA GLU A 129 -14.04 3.26 18.62
C GLU A 129 -13.31 2.28 17.72
N VAL A 130 -12.12 1.81 18.13
CA VAL A 130 -11.28 0.94 17.30
C VAL A 130 -11.82 -0.49 17.34
N ASP A 131 -12.08 -1.06 16.17
CA ASP A 131 -12.57 -2.44 16.03
C ASP A 131 -11.79 -3.24 14.97
N GLU A 132 -10.81 -2.61 14.35
CA GLU A 132 -9.99 -3.19 13.28
C GLU A 132 -8.50 -2.93 13.53
N ILE A 133 -7.68 -3.94 13.27
CA ILE A 133 -6.21 -3.81 13.24
C ILE A 133 -5.67 -4.23 11.88
N LEU A 134 -4.67 -3.48 11.36
CA LEU A 134 -3.84 -3.89 10.24
C LEU A 134 -2.46 -4.28 10.75
N ILE A 135 -2.12 -5.55 10.67
CA ILE A 135 -0.77 -6.06 10.94
C ILE A 135 0.02 -6.02 9.62
N THR A 136 1.11 -5.28 9.62
CA THR A 136 1.92 -4.98 8.41
C THR A 136 3.39 -4.75 8.79
N GLY A 137 4.11 -3.87 8.12
CA GLY A 137 5.51 -3.51 8.38
C GLY A 137 6.42 -3.98 7.25
N GLY A 138 7.29 -4.98 7.51
CA GLY A 138 7.90 -5.81 6.47
C GLY A 138 6.83 -6.75 5.92
N ASP A 139 7.00 -8.04 6.17
CA ASP A 139 5.92 -8.99 5.90
C ASP A 139 5.64 -9.80 7.18
N PRO A 140 4.46 -9.66 7.78
CA PRO A 140 4.13 -10.33 9.04
C PRO A 140 4.20 -11.85 8.98
N LEU A 141 3.95 -12.45 7.79
CA LEU A 141 4.00 -13.89 7.61
C LEU A 141 5.44 -14.45 7.64
N MET A 142 6.45 -13.58 7.67
CA MET A 142 7.84 -13.98 7.89
C MET A 142 8.11 -14.49 9.31
N SER A 143 7.28 -14.09 10.28
CA SER A 143 7.44 -14.49 11.68
C SER A 143 6.13 -15.03 12.28
N PRO A 144 5.78 -16.30 12.03
CA PRO A 144 4.61 -16.92 12.65
C PRO A 144 4.62 -16.84 14.19
N LYS A 145 5.82 -16.81 14.82
CA LYS A 145 5.96 -16.62 16.26
C LYS A 145 5.42 -15.26 16.70
N LEU A 146 5.87 -14.16 16.10
CA LEU A 146 5.39 -12.81 16.47
C LEU A 146 3.92 -12.62 16.15
N LEU A 147 3.45 -13.21 15.04
CA LEU A 147 2.03 -13.19 14.69
C LEU A 147 1.19 -13.92 15.75
N ARG A 148 1.65 -15.05 16.27
CA ARG A 148 1.01 -15.77 17.38
C ARG A 148 0.96 -14.90 18.63
N VAL A 149 2.07 -14.28 19.03
CA VAL A 149 2.11 -13.36 20.19
C VAL A 149 1.12 -12.21 20.00
N ALA A 150 1.04 -11.64 18.80
CA ALA A 150 0.08 -10.57 18.51
C ALA A 150 -1.37 -11.07 18.66
N PHE A 151 -1.70 -12.25 18.15
CA PHE A 151 -3.04 -12.83 18.25
C PHE A 151 -3.42 -13.13 19.70
N GLU A 152 -2.52 -13.75 20.47
CA GLU A 152 -2.72 -14.04 21.90
C GLU A 152 -2.89 -12.74 22.72
N ALA A 153 -2.08 -11.73 22.44
CA ALA A 153 -2.18 -10.42 23.10
C ALA A 153 -3.49 -9.69 22.74
N LEU A 154 -3.91 -9.73 21.48
CA LEU A 154 -5.20 -9.16 21.05
C LEU A 154 -6.38 -9.88 21.68
N ALA A 155 -6.32 -11.20 21.84
CA ALA A 155 -7.35 -11.96 22.52
C ALA A 155 -7.46 -11.57 24.00
N ALA A 156 -6.31 -11.39 24.67
CA ALA A 156 -6.26 -11.10 26.10
C ALA A 156 -6.60 -9.65 26.45
N TYR A 157 -6.17 -8.69 25.63
CA TYR A 157 -6.19 -7.27 26.03
C TYR A 157 -7.02 -6.36 25.13
N ALA A 158 -7.37 -6.77 23.91
CA ALA A 158 -8.12 -5.96 22.95
C ALA A 158 -9.38 -6.68 22.42
N PRO A 159 -10.37 -6.98 23.27
CA PRO A 159 -11.60 -7.67 22.87
C PRO A 159 -12.47 -6.85 21.91
N ASN A 160 -12.28 -5.55 21.84
CA ASN A 160 -12.91 -4.64 20.88
C ASN A 160 -12.48 -4.89 19.44
N ILE A 161 -11.27 -5.40 19.19
CA ILE A 161 -10.78 -5.70 17.85
C ILE A 161 -11.51 -6.94 17.30
N ARG A 162 -12.31 -6.75 16.27
CA ARG A 162 -13.11 -7.81 15.62
C ARG A 162 -12.56 -8.25 14.30
N THR A 163 -11.86 -7.35 13.60
CA THR A 163 -11.26 -7.63 12.30
C THR A 163 -9.74 -7.49 12.39
N ILE A 164 -9.03 -8.55 12.02
CA ILE A 164 -7.58 -8.58 11.91
C ILE A 164 -7.21 -8.67 10.44
N ARG A 165 -6.58 -7.62 9.93
CA ARG A 165 -6.09 -7.54 8.56
C ARG A 165 -4.59 -7.75 8.55
N ILE A 166 -4.09 -8.54 7.59
CA ILE A 166 -2.67 -8.85 7.43
C ILE A 166 -2.24 -8.47 6.03
N GLY A 167 -1.24 -7.58 5.91
CA GLY A 167 -0.66 -7.21 4.61
C GLY A 167 0.52 -8.12 4.28
N THR A 168 0.53 -8.80 3.12
CA THR A 168 1.57 -9.75 2.75
C THR A 168 1.81 -9.87 1.25
N ARG A 169 3.05 -10.21 0.86
CA ARG A 169 3.42 -10.70 -0.47
C ARG A 169 3.95 -12.13 -0.47
N VAL A 170 4.05 -12.76 0.68
CA VAL A 170 4.59 -14.13 0.83
C VAL A 170 3.97 -15.13 -0.14
N PRO A 171 2.64 -15.14 -0.43
CA PRO A 171 2.06 -16.08 -1.41
C PRO A 171 2.68 -15.99 -2.81
N PHE A 172 3.26 -14.85 -3.19
CA PHE A 172 3.86 -14.57 -4.50
C PHE A 172 5.39 -14.49 -4.45
N GLN A 173 5.99 -14.43 -3.26
CA GLN A 173 7.44 -14.33 -3.08
C GLN A 173 8.09 -15.60 -2.56
N ASP A 174 7.38 -16.34 -1.69
CA ASP A 174 7.84 -17.56 -1.02
C ASP A 174 6.63 -18.40 -0.58
N PRO A 175 5.85 -18.96 -1.54
CA PRO A 175 4.56 -19.59 -1.27
C PRO A 175 4.64 -20.78 -0.32
N GLU A 176 5.79 -21.46 -0.18
CA GLU A 176 6.00 -22.59 0.73
C GLU A 176 5.86 -22.21 2.21
N ARG A 177 5.99 -20.91 2.54
CA ARG A 177 5.74 -20.40 3.90
C ARG A 177 4.27 -20.46 4.31
N ILE A 178 3.35 -20.57 3.37
CA ILE A 178 1.93 -20.80 3.68
C ILE A 178 1.74 -22.27 4.04
N ASN A 179 2.26 -22.65 5.20
CA ASN A 179 2.26 -24.02 5.73
C ASN A 179 1.31 -24.17 6.92
N ASP A 180 1.12 -25.42 7.39
CA ASP A 180 0.16 -25.72 8.47
C ASP A 180 0.46 -24.97 9.77
N GLY A 181 1.75 -24.76 10.07
CA GLY A 181 2.18 -24.00 11.25
C GLY A 181 1.71 -22.54 11.21
N LEU A 182 1.78 -21.88 10.04
CA LEU A 182 1.24 -20.53 9.85
C LEU A 182 -0.29 -20.55 9.86
N LEU A 183 -0.93 -21.48 9.17
CA LEU A 183 -2.39 -21.59 9.12
C LEU A 183 -2.99 -21.82 10.50
N SER A 184 -2.31 -22.61 11.37
CA SER A 184 -2.74 -22.80 12.76
C SER A 184 -2.75 -21.51 13.58
N VAL A 185 -1.86 -20.55 13.26
CA VAL A 185 -1.90 -19.21 13.87
C VAL A 185 -3.10 -18.41 13.35
N LEU A 186 -3.29 -18.38 12.04
CA LEU A 186 -4.38 -17.63 11.42
C LEU A 186 -5.77 -18.07 11.88
N THR A 187 -5.93 -19.35 12.18
CA THR A 187 -7.21 -19.94 12.66
C THR A 187 -7.35 -19.96 14.19
N SER A 188 -6.38 -19.46 14.95
CA SER A 188 -6.39 -19.52 16.40
C SER A 188 -7.41 -18.60 17.09
N LEU A 189 -8.00 -17.66 16.37
CA LEU A 189 -9.04 -16.75 16.84
C LEU A 189 -10.32 -16.89 16.00
N PRO A 190 -11.13 -17.94 16.24
CA PRO A 190 -12.30 -18.23 15.40
C PRO A 190 -13.39 -17.17 15.47
N ASP A 191 -13.42 -16.36 16.54
CA ASP A 191 -14.38 -15.28 16.74
C ASP A 191 -13.97 -13.96 16.03
N ARG A 192 -12.81 -13.95 15.39
CA ARG A 192 -12.29 -12.77 14.69
C ARG A 192 -12.36 -12.99 13.18
N ARG A 193 -12.70 -11.93 12.47
CA ARG A 193 -12.59 -11.94 11.01
C ARG A 193 -11.13 -11.77 10.61
N ILE A 194 -10.60 -12.71 9.85
CA ILE A 194 -9.25 -12.63 9.29
C ILE A 194 -9.33 -12.18 7.84
N GLU A 195 -8.70 -11.05 7.55
CA GLU A 195 -8.56 -10.52 6.20
C GLU A 195 -7.10 -10.48 5.79
N ILE A 196 -6.79 -10.94 4.59
CA ILE A 196 -5.42 -10.92 4.06
C ILE A 196 -5.37 -10.02 2.84
N GLY A 197 -4.73 -8.88 3.01
CA GLY A 197 -4.37 -7.96 1.95
C GLY A 197 -3.15 -8.47 1.22
N VAL A 198 -3.36 -9.23 0.16
CA VAL A 198 -2.26 -9.65 -0.70
C VAL A 198 -1.79 -8.50 -1.57
N ASN A 199 -0.58 -8.62 -2.11
CA ASN A 199 -0.07 -7.69 -3.08
C ASN A 199 0.49 -8.47 -4.27
N VAL A 200 -0.28 -8.51 -5.35
CA VAL A 200 0.09 -9.08 -6.65
C VAL A 200 -0.06 -8.00 -7.72
N ASN A 201 0.96 -7.83 -8.55
CA ASN A 201 1.06 -6.68 -9.46
C ASN A 201 0.91 -7.06 -10.94
N HIS A 202 1.16 -8.33 -11.29
CA HIS A 202 1.16 -8.76 -12.69
C HIS A 202 0.55 -10.16 -12.85
N PRO A 203 -0.17 -10.47 -13.94
CA PRO A 203 -0.77 -11.78 -14.20
C PRO A 203 0.22 -12.95 -14.08
N ILE A 204 1.46 -12.72 -14.50
CA ILE A 204 2.51 -13.75 -14.50
C ILE A 204 2.88 -14.26 -13.10
N GLU A 205 2.55 -13.52 -12.04
CA GLU A 205 2.79 -13.93 -10.65
C GLU A 205 1.85 -15.05 -10.17
N PHE A 206 0.80 -15.37 -10.93
CA PHE A 206 -0.12 -16.47 -10.61
C PHE A 206 0.43 -17.86 -10.97
N TRP A 207 1.66 -18.14 -10.53
CA TRP A 207 2.25 -19.47 -10.68
C TRP A 207 1.46 -20.53 -9.94
N PRO A 208 1.58 -21.82 -10.32
CA PRO A 208 0.86 -22.91 -9.65
C PRO A 208 1.07 -22.92 -8.12
N GLU A 209 2.29 -22.68 -7.66
CA GLU A 209 2.64 -22.64 -6.24
C GLU A 209 1.96 -21.44 -5.52
N SER A 210 1.89 -20.30 -6.17
CA SER A 210 1.19 -19.11 -5.64
C SER A 210 -0.32 -19.36 -5.56
N ARG A 211 -0.92 -19.95 -6.59
CA ARG A 211 -2.34 -20.36 -6.58
C ARG A 211 -2.65 -21.34 -5.46
N ALA A 212 -1.78 -22.33 -5.24
CA ALA A 212 -1.92 -23.28 -4.14
C ALA A 212 -1.85 -22.60 -2.77
N ALA A 213 -0.91 -21.65 -2.57
CA ALA A 213 -0.82 -20.86 -1.35
C ALA A 213 -2.08 -20.01 -1.09
N ILE A 214 -2.64 -19.39 -2.13
CA ILE A 214 -3.89 -18.64 -2.06
C ILE A 214 -5.07 -19.56 -1.69
N ALA A 215 -5.17 -20.75 -2.29
CA ALA A 215 -6.22 -21.71 -1.97
C ALA A 215 -6.16 -22.11 -0.48
N ARG A 216 -4.97 -22.40 0.06
CA ARG A 216 -4.80 -22.75 1.48
C ARG A 216 -5.23 -21.63 2.44
N LEU A 217 -4.94 -20.37 2.12
CA LEU A 217 -5.39 -19.23 2.92
C LEU A 217 -6.92 -19.11 2.93
N LYS A 218 -7.56 -19.35 1.79
CA LYS A 218 -9.04 -19.36 1.68
C LYS A 218 -9.66 -20.53 2.46
N GLU A 219 -9.09 -21.72 2.34
CA GLU A 219 -9.53 -22.90 3.09
C GLU A 219 -9.42 -22.70 4.60
N ALA A 220 -8.44 -21.90 5.07
CA ALA A 220 -8.33 -21.48 6.45
C ALA A 220 -9.36 -20.40 6.86
N GLY A 221 -10.30 -20.02 5.98
CA GLY A 221 -11.37 -19.07 6.26
C GLY A 221 -10.99 -17.59 6.09
N ALA A 222 -9.81 -17.26 5.57
CA ALA A 222 -9.43 -15.89 5.34
C ALA A 222 -10.16 -15.25 4.15
N THR A 223 -10.57 -13.99 4.29
CA THR A 223 -11.03 -13.17 3.17
C THR A 223 -9.81 -12.53 2.49
N LEU A 224 -9.67 -12.73 1.19
CA LEU A 224 -8.53 -12.23 0.43
C LEU A 224 -8.90 -11.03 -0.42
N TYR A 225 -8.07 -9.99 -0.41
CA TYR A 225 -8.21 -8.85 -1.30
C TYR A 225 -6.84 -8.36 -1.75
N ASN A 226 -6.76 -7.76 -2.95
CA ASN A 226 -5.52 -7.20 -3.48
C ASN A 226 -5.45 -5.71 -3.24
N GLN A 227 -4.29 -5.25 -2.77
CA GLN A 227 -3.92 -3.85 -2.67
C GLN A 227 -2.51 -3.68 -3.25
N HIS A 228 -2.43 -3.14 -4.45
CA HIS A 228 -1.21 -3.12 -5.22
C HIS A 228 -0.92 -1.76 -5.86
N PRO A 229 0.35 -1.41 -6.11
CA PRO A 229 0.70 -0.20 -6.82
C PRO A 229 0.53 -0.34 -8.33
N LEU A 230 0.23 0.79 -8.96
CA LEU A 230 0.41 0.99 -10.40
C LEU A 230 1.88 1.31 -10.65
N LEU A 231 2.55 0.41 -11.36
CA LEU A 231 4.00 0.46 -11.61
C LEU A 231 4.27 0.61 -13.09
N LYS A 232 4.98 1.67 -13.46
CA LYS A 232 5.41 1.91 -14.85
C LYS A 232 6.24 0.73 -15.38
N GLY A 233 5.85 0.22 -16.54
CA GLY A 233 6.49 -0.93 -17.20
C GLY A 233 6.20 -2.30 -16.55
N VAL A 234 5.31 -2.38 -15.57
CA VAL A 234 4.85 -3.63 -14.94
C VAL A 234 3.36 -3.85 -15.22
N ASN A 235 2.51 -2.93 -14.78
CA ASN A 235 1.06 -3.06 -14.88
C ASN A 235 0.36 -1.75 -15.28
N ASP A 236 1.07 -0.82 -15.89
CA ASP A 236 0.53 0.46 -16.35
C ASP A 236 -0.09 0.39 -17.76
N ASP A 237 -0.64 -0.78 -18.07
CA ASP A 237 -1.37 -1.11 -19.29
C ASP A 237 -2.75 -1.69 -18.97
N LEU A 238 -3.77 -1.33 -19.77
CA LEU A 238 -5.15 -1.75 -19.51
C LEU A 238 -5.36 -3.25 -19.67
N ALA A 239 -4.74 -3.88 -20.68
CA ALA A 239 -4.90 -5.31 -20.94
C ALA A 239 -4.25 -6.13 -19.81
N VAL A 240 -3.06 -5.72 -19.34
CA VAL A 240 -2.39 -6.33 -18.19
C VAL A 240 -3.24 -6.22 -16.92
N LEU A 241 -3.82 -5.06 -16.66
CA LEU A 241 -4.72 -4.88 -15.52
C LEU A 241 -5.99 -5.74 -15.66
N ALA A 242 -6.61 -5.79 -16.83
CA ALA A 242 -7.81 -6.61 -17.06
C ALA A 242 -7.52 -8.09 -16.81
N GLU A 243 -6.42 -8.62 -17.35
CA GLU A 243 -5.99 -10.00 -17.10
C GLU A 243 -5.70 -10.25 -15.61
N LEU A 244 -4.96 -9.35 -14.95
CA LEU A 244 -4.69 -9.43 -13.51
C LEU A 244 -5.98 -9.54 -12.69
N TYR A 245 -6.95 -8.69 -12.96
CA TYR A 245 -8.23 -8.68 -12.24
C TYR A 245 -9.10 -9.89 -12.57
N SER A 246 -9.00 -10.44 -13.78
CA SER A 246 -9.63 -11.72 -14.14
C SER A 246 -9.07 -12.87 -13.31
N LEU A 247 -7.75 -12.99 -13.23
CA LEU A 247 -7.07 -14.02 -12.43
C LEU A 247 -7.34 -13.88 -10.93
N MET A 248 -7.43 -12.66 -10.43
CA MET A 248 -7.85 -12.40 -9.05
C MET A 248 -9.25 -12.94 -8.79
N ARG A 249 -10.22 -12.67 -9.68
CA ARG A 249 -11.58 -13.20 -9.56
C ARG A 249 -11.61 -14.72 -9.60
N GLU A 250 -10.89 -15.33 -10.52
CA GLU A 250 -10.77 -16.79 -10.64
C GLU A 250 -10.26 -17.43 -9.35
N THR A 251 -9.24 -16.84 -8.72
CA THR A 251 -8.61 -17.35 -7.49
C THR A 251 -9.34 -16.94 -6.21
N GLY A 252 -10.35 -16.05 -6.31
CA GLY A 252 -11.13 -15.55 -5.16
C GLY A 252 -10.42 -14.48 -4.37
N ILE A 253 -9.59 -13.69 -5.02
CA ILE A 253 -9.02 -12.45 -4.48
C ILE A 253 -9.90 -11.28 -4.92
N GLU A 254 -10.45 -10.52 -3.97
CA GLU A 254 -11.28 -9.36 -4.26
C GLU A 254 -10.41 -8.14 -4.62
N ALA A 255 -10.91 -7.29 -5.52
CA ALA A 255 -10.27 -6.00 -5.80
C ALA A 255 -10.46 -5.05 -4.62
N HIS A 256 -9.41 -4.32 -4.25
CA HIS A 256 -9.49 -3.29 -3.22
C HIS A 256 -8.83 -1.99 -3.67
N TYR A 257 -7.52 -1.82 -3.47
CA TYR A 257 -6.82 -0.61 -3.92
C TYR A 257 -5.88 -0.87 -5.09
N LEU A 258 -5.94 0.02 -6.07
CA LEU A 258 -4.86 0.31 -7.00
C LEU A 258 -4.18 1.60 -6.50
N PHE A 259 -2.97 1.48 -5.96
CA PHE A 259 -2.24 2.63 -5.44
C PHE A 259 -1.41 3.31 -6.51
N HIS A 260 -1.41 4.63 -6.52
CA HIS A 260 -0.36 5.36 -7.22
C HIS A 260 1.00 5.12 -6.55
N ALA A 261 2.04 4.81 -7.32
CA ALA A 261 3.37 4.61 -6.77
C ALA A 261 3.87 5.88 -6.04
N ILE A 262 4.34 5.70 -4.81
CA ILE A 262 4.64 6.80 -3.87
C ILE A 262 5.84 7.63 -4.33
N PRO A 263 5.87 8.95 -4.10
CA PRO A 263 7.00 9.83 -4.44
C PRO A 263 8.17 9.70 -3.46
N MET A 264 8.76 8.51 -3.38
CA MET A 264 9.94 8.23 -2.56
C MET A 264 11.22 8.30 -3.38
N GLN A 265 12.33 8.63 -2.71
CA GLN A 265 13.65 8.62 -3.34
C GLN A 265 13.98 7.25 -3.92
N GLY A 266 14.50 7.23 -5.14
CA GLY A 266 14.85 6.01 -5.85
C GLY A 266 13.68 5.29 -6.54
N MET A 267 12.46 5.83 -6.47
CA MET A 267 11.26 5.16 -7.03
C MET A 267 10.65 5.87 -8.24
N ARG A 268 11.26 6.96 -8.70
CA ARG A 268 10.71 7.78 -9.79
C ARG A 268 10.44 6.98 -11.08
N HIS A 269 11.29 6.03 -11.39
CA HIS A 269 11.17 5.20 -12.59
C HIS A 269 9.98 4.22 -12.56
N HIS A 270 9.38 3.99 -11.38
CA HIS A 270 8.16 3.19 -11.22
C HIS A 270 6.87 4.00 -11.32
N ARG A 271 6.96 5.33 -11.40
CA ARG A 271 5.81 6.21 -11.25
C ARG A 271 5.25 6.65 -12.62
N THR A 272 3.95 6.54 -12.74
CA THR A 272 3.14 7.19 -13.79
C THR A 272 2.65 8.55 -13.29
N SER A 273 1.91 9.32 -14.10
CA SER A 273 1.10 10.41 -13.55
C SER A 273 -0.11 9.87 -12.78
N VAL A 274 -0.60 10.65 -11.84
CA VAL A 274 -1.88 10.38 -11.13
C VAL A 274 -3.02 10.27 -12.13
N ARG A 275 -3.01 11.09 -13.16
CA ARG A 275 -4.03 11.11 -14.21
C ARG A 275 -4.04 9.81 -15.00
N LYS A 276 -2.89 9.30 -15.49
CA LYS A 276 -2.82 8.01 -16.19
C LYS A 276 -3.42 6.90 -15.33
N GLY A 277 -3.07 6.87 -14.04
CA GLY A 277 -3.60 5.87 -13.12
C GLY A 277 -5.13 5.99 -12.93
N ALA A 278 -5.65 7.21 -12.77
CA ALA A 278 -7.08 7.45 -12.66
C ALA A 278 -7.82 7.03 -13.95
N GLU A 279 -7.23 7.30 -15.11
CA GLU A 279 -7.80 6.91 -16.39
C GLU A 279 -7.81 5.39 -16.58
N LEU A 280 -6.72 4.70 -16.30
CA LEU A 280 -6.65 3.23 -16.37
C LEU A 280 -7.69 2.59 -15.43
N ALA A 281 -7.79 3.06 -14.18
CA ALA A 281 -8.80 2.57 -13.22
C ALA A 281 -10.24 2.86 -13.70
N GLY A 282 -10.46 4.03 -14.30
CA GLY A 282 -11.74 4.41 -14.89
C GLY A 282 -12.12 3.53 -16.07
N ARG A 283 -11.20 3.31 -17.02
CA ARG A 283 -11.40 2.43 -18.18
C ARG A 283 -11.65 0.99 -17.76
N LEU A 284 -10.87 0.45 -16.82
CA LEU A 284 -11.09 -0.87 -16.27
C LEU A 284 -12.50 -0.97 -15.64
N SER A 285 -12.90 0.05 -14.89
CA SER A 285 -14.22 0.10 -14.26
C SER A 285 -15.37 0.22 -15.26
N ALA A 286 -15.15 0.88 -16.39
CA ALA A 286 -16.16 1.12 -17.44
C ALA A 286 -16.13 0.07 -18.56
N SER A 287 -15.19 -0.88 -18.55
CA SER A 287 -14.97 -1.84 -19.65
C SER A 287 -16.17 -2.75 -19.93
N GLY A 288 -17.04 -2.96 -18.93
CA GLY A 288 -18.11 -3.97 -19.00
C GLY A 288 -17.67 -5.41 -18.80
N GLU A 289 -16.34 -5.67 -18.68
CA GLU A 289 -15.80 -7.02 -18.48
C GLU A 289 -16.10 -7.53 -17.07
N PHE A 290 -16.15 -6.65 -16.07
CA PHE A 290 -16.26 -7.01 -14.66
C PHE A 290 -17.48 -6.41 -13.98
N SER A 291 -18.06 -7.15 -13.05
CA SER A 291 -19.00 -6.63 -12.07
C SER A 291 -18.29 -5.79 -10.98
N GLY A 292 -19.05 -5.10 -10.11
CA GLY A 292 -18.54 -4.16 -9.13
C GLY A 292 -17.37 -4.62 -8.25
N ARG A 293 -17.33 -5.91 -7.86
CA ARG A 293 -16.28 -6.45 -6.97
C ARG A 293 -14.90 -6.64 -7.63
N ALA A 294 -14.82 -6.55 -8.94
CA ALA A 294 -13.56 -6.67 -9.68
C ALA A 294 -12.99 -5.31 -10.08
N LYS A 295 -13.45 -4.23 -9.47
CA LYS A 295 -13.07 -2.86 -9.79
C LYS A 295 -12.29 -2.25 -8.62
N PRO A 296 -11.07 -1.73 -8.85
CA PRO A 296 -10.28 -1.14 -7.78
C PRO A 296 -10.73 0.28 -7.42
N HIS A 297 -10.48 0.66 -6.17
CA HIS A 297 -10.41 2.06 -5.79
C HIS A 297 -9.01 2.60 -6.09
N TYR A 298 -8.90 3.57 -7.00
CA TYR A 298 -7.62 4.22 -7.23
C TYR A 298 -7.31 5.18 -6.08
N ALA A 299 -6.15 5.00 -5.44
CA ALA A 299 -5.80 5.72 -4.21
C ALA A 299 -4.34 6.20 -4.21
N LEU A 300 -4.09 7.30 -3.50
CA LEU A 300 -2.78 7.86 -3.27
C LEU A 300 -2.40 7.72 -1.79
N MET A 301 -1.18 7.25 -1.54
CA MET A 301 -0.59 7.29 -0.21
C MET A 301 0.06 8.65 0.01
N THR A 302 -0.45 9.40 0.96
CA THR A 302 -0.04 10.77 1.25
C THR A 302 0.54 10.89 2.65
N ASP A 303 1.03 12.07 3.02
CA ASP A 303 1.59 12.36 4.34
C ASP A 303 0.57 12.31 5.48
N ILE A 304 -0.71 12.25 5.14
CA ILE A 304 -1.81 12.20 6.10
C ILE A 304 -2.62 10.92 6.02
N GLY A 305 -2.25 9.99 5.16
CA GLY A 305 -2.93 8.72 4.94
C GLY A 305 -3.37 8.51 3.49
N LYS A 306 -4.16 7.48 3.26
CA LYS A 306 -4.67 7.12 1.93
C LYS A 306 -5.80 8.05 1.53
N ILE A 307 -5.71 8.61 0.33
CA ILE A 307 -6.80 9.36 -0.28
C ILE A 307 -7.25 8.60 -1.54
N VAL A 308 -8.48 8.11 -1.52
CA VAL A 308 -9.12 7.54 -2.71
C VAL A 308 -9.50 8.70 -3.63
N LEU A 309 -9.18 8.59 -4.92
CA LEU A 309 -9.59 9.60 -5.89
C LEU A 309 -11.08 9.44 -6.22
N TYR A 310 -11.77 10.53 -6.06
CA TYR A 310 -13.17 10.74 -6.44
C TYR A 310 -13.30 12.08 -7.19
N GLU A 311 -14.45 12.36 -7.77
CA GLU A 311 -14.70 13.65 -8.41
C GLU A 311 -14.52 14.80 -7.40
N GLY A 312 -13.70 15.80 -7.76
CA GLY A 312 -13.37 16.91 -6.88
C GLY A 312 -12.31 16.63 -5.82
N ALA A 313 -11.66 15.45 -5.83
CA ALA A 313 -10.56 15.17 -4.90
C ALA A 313 -9.32 16.02 -5.19
N ILE A 314 -9.05 16.35 -6.44
CA ILE A 314 -7.95 17.25 -6.84
C ILE A 314 -8.55 18.67 -6.92
N ILE A 315 -8.12 19.56 -6.03
CA ILE A 315 -8.67 20.93 -5.90
C ILE A 315 -7.74 22.01 -6.41
N ALA A 316 -6.45 21.74 -6.61
CA ALA A 316 -5.50 22.66 -7.21
C ALA A 316 -4.31 21.92 -7.85
N ARG A 317 -3.58 22.63 -8.71
CA ARG A 317 -2.34 22.16 -9.33
C ARG A 317 -1.27 23.25 -9.22
N ARG A 318 -0.01 22.83 -9.01
CA ARG A 318 1.16 23.70 -9.02
C ARG A 318 2.15 23.16 -10.04
N PRO A 319 2.19 23.73 -11.27
CA PRO A 319 3.07 23.25 -12.33
C PRO A 319 4.55 23.40 -12.01
N SER A 320 4.93 24.45 -11.25
CA SER A 320 6.34 24.78 -10.93
C SER A 320 7.10 23.64 -10.23
N ASP A 321 6.41 22.81 -9.45
CA ASP A 321 6.99 21.68 -8.72
C ASP A 321 6.27 20.36 -8.99
N ASN A 322 5.41 20.33 -9.99
CA ASN A 322 4.59 19.20 -10.40
C ASN A 322 3.81 18.59 -9.23
N THR A 323 3.08 19.43 -8.49
CA THR A 323 2.24 18.97 -7.38
C THR A 323 0.76 19.23 -7.61
N ILE A 324 -0.06 18.39 -6.99
CA ILE A 324 -1.52 18.51 -6.93
C ILE A 324 -1.97 18.63 -5.48
N LEU A 325 -2.95 19.48 -5.21
CA LEU A 325 -3.57 19.57 -3.89
C LEU A 325 -4.76 18.64 -3.81
N LEU A 326 -4.72 17.74 -2.86
CA LEU A 326 -5.75 16.72 -2.64
C LEU A 326 -6.60 17.09 -1.43
N ARG A 327 -7.92 17.08 -1.60
CA ARG A 327 -8.89 17.16 -0.50
C ARG A 327 -9.00 15.81 0.20
N SER A 328 -9.09 15.81 1.53
CA SER A 328 -9.35 14.61 2.33
C SER A 328 -10.48 14.85 3.34
N GLY A 329 -10.96 13.76 3.94
CA GLY A 329 -11.85 13.79 5.11
C GLY A 329 -11.11 13.64 6.44
N TYR A 330 -9.80 13.66 6.44
CA TYR A 330 -9.01 13.56 7.68
C TYR A 330 -9.02 14.88 8.43
N ARG A 331 -9.43 14.85 9.69
CA ARG A 331 -9.51 16.05 10.52
C ARG A 331 -8.24 16.24 11.35
N LEU A 332 -7.79 17.47 11.44
CA LEU A 332 -6.63 17.83 12.26
C LEU A 332 -6.86 17.49 13.74
N GLU A 333 -8.06 17.77 14.26
CA GLU A 333 -8.44 17.49 15.66
C GLU A 333 -8.31 16.01 16.03
N ASP A 334 -8.69 15.09 15.13
CA ASP A 334 -8.55 13.66 15.35
C ASP A 334 -7.07 13.26 15.46
N ARG A 335 -6.26 13.77 14.55
CA ARG A 335 -4.83 13.47 14.54
C ARG A 335 -4.13 13.97 15.80
N GLN A 336 -4.46 15.17 16.25
CA GLN A 336 -3.91 15.74 17.48
C GLN A 336 -4.42 15.04 18.74
N ARG A 337 -5.68 14.60 18.77
CA ARG A 337 -6.23 13.79 19.86
C ARG A 337 -5.50 12.46 20.03
N TRP A 338 -5.20 11.76 18.93
CA TRP A 338 -4.50 10.47 18.99
C TRP A 338 -3.00 10.60 19.22
N ASN A 339 -2.41 11.70 18.79
CA ASN A 339 -1.00 12.00 19.00
C ASN A 339 -0.78 13.51 19.19
N PRO A 340 -0.81 14.01 20.43
CA PRO A 340 -0.63 15.45 20.72
C PRO A 340 0.72 16.00 20.27
N SER A 341 1.71 15.16 20.10
CA SER A 341 3.04 15.56 19.64
C SER A 341 3.16 15.66 18.11
N TRP A 342 2.15 15.18 17.37
CA TRP A 342 2.17 15.18 15.91
C TRP A 342 2.22 16.61 15.36
N ARG A 343 3.11 16.82 14.42
CA ARG A 343 3.27 18.11 13.73
C ARG A 343 2.65 18.04 12.34
N VAL A 344 1.91 19.08 11.97
CA VAL A 344 1.35 19.21 10.63
C VAL A 344 2.50 19.27 9.62
N PRO A 345 2.55 18.37 8.61
CA PRO A 345 3.55 18.42 7.56
C PRO A 345 3.47 19.73 6.77
N SER A 346 4.60 20.20 6.24
CA SER A 346 4.63 21.40 5.38
C SER A 346 3.85 21.24 4.06
N SER A 347 3.55 20.01 3.69
CA SER A 347 2.70 19.69 2.54
C SER A 347 1.20 19.80 2.82
N VAL A 348 0.79 20.07 4.07
CA VAL A 348 -0.62 20.01 4.49
C VAL A 348 -1.15 21.43 4.74
N GLU A 349 -2.32 21.70 4.18
CA GLU A 349 -3.14 22.87 4.44
C GLU A 349 -4.43 22.44 5.16
N ILE A 350 -5.00 23.31 5.98
CA ILE A 350 -6.25 23.01 6.68
C ILE A 350 -7.37 23.85 6.05
N ASP A 351 -8.45 23.20 5.64
CA ASP A 351 -9.61 23.92 5.09
C ASP A 351 -10.50 24.53 6.17
N ASP A 352 -11.51 25.29 5.75
CA ASP A 352 -12.44 26.01 6.65
C ASP A 352 -13.25 25.06 7.55
N GLN A 353 -13.29 23.77 7.22
CA GLN A 353 -13.97 22.74 8.02
C GLN A 353 -13.04 21.98 8.96
N GLY A 354 -11.75 22.35 9.01
CA GLY A 354 -10.73 21.67 9.80
C GLY A 354 -10.24 20.36 9.20
N CYS A 355 -10.53 20.10 7.93
CA CYS A 355 -10.02 18.94 7.21
C CYS A 355 -8.65 19.24 6.60
N MET A 356 -7.81 18.20 6.54
CA MET A 356 -6.47 18.31 5.98
C MET A 356 -6.52 18.14 4.47
N CYS A 357 -5.96 19.10 3.74
CA CYS A 357 -5.67 19.02 2.31
C CYS A 357 -4.17 18.84 2.14
N VAL A 358 -3.70 18.03 1.20
CA VAL A 358 -2.28 17.68 1.10
C VAL A 358 -1.74 17.89 -0.30
N TRP A 359 -0.61 18.61 -0.42
CA TRP A 359 0.16 18.71 -1.64
C TRP A 359 0.90 17.40 -1.90
N TYR A 360 0.59 16.80 -3.02
CA TYR A 360 1.14 15.52 -3.45
C TYR A 360 1.92 15.69 -4.75
N ARG A 361 3.16 15.18 -4.77
CA ARG A 361 3.99 15.23 -5.97
C ARG A 361 3.47 14.24 -7.01
N ASP A 362 3.14 14.75 -8.20
CA ASP A 362 2.71 13.94 -9.32
C ASP A 362 3.89 13.20 -9.97
N GLY A 363 3.62 12.20 -10.77
CA GLY A 363 4.56 11.54 -11.66
C GLY A 363 4.60 12.23 -13.03
N GLU A 364 5.37 11.67 -13.94
CA GLU A 364 5.53 12.18 -15.30
C GLU A 364 5.16 11.07 -16.28
N ASP A 365 4.32 11.41 -17.27
CA ASP A 365 3.94 10.52 -18.36
C ASP A 365 4.38 11.07 -19.70
N GLU A 366 4.46 10.15 -20.68
CA GLU A 366 4.36 10.48 -22.08
C GLU A 366 2.91 10.89 -22.42
N ALA A 367 2.73 11.64 -23.49
CA ALA A 367 1.52 12.39 -23.82
C ALA A 367 0.15 11.76 -23.49
N TRP A 368 -0.74 12.59 -23.02
CA TRP A 368 -2.09 12.28 -22.54
C TRP A 368 -3.12 11.91 -23.61
N SER A 369 -2.79 12.11 -24.89
CA SER A 369 -3.71 12.00 -26.02
C SER A 369 -4.20 10.57 -26.26
N ASP A 370 -3.52 9.56 -25.73
CA ASP A 370 -3.70 8.18 -26.19
C ASP A 370 -4.69 7.37 -25.37
N LEU A 371 -5.18 7.91 -24.23
CA LEU A 371 -6.00 7.13 -23.33
C LEU A 371 -7.52 7.33 -23.52
N GLY A 372 -7.96 8.32 -24.27
CA GLY A 372 -9.33 8.44 -24.80
C GLY A 372 -10.49 8.69 -23.81
N LEU A 373 -10.30 8.52 -22.50
CA LEU A 373 -11.36 8.65 -21.48
C LEU A 373 -11.83 10.10 -21.33
N TRP A 374 -11.00 11.04 -21.70
CA TRP A 374 -11.24 12.48 -21.59
C TRP A 374 -11.48 13.13 -22.95
N ALA A 375 -11.66 12.33 -24.00
CA ALA A 375 -11.98 12.84 -25.33
C ALA A 375 -13.33 13.57 -25.28
N GLY A 376 -13.33 14.85 -25.64
CA GLY A 376 -14.50 15.71 -25.59
C GLY A 376 -14.73 16.47 -24.27
N VAL A 377 -13.90 16.23 -23.23
CA VAL A 377 -13.91 17.05 -22.02
C VAL A 377 -12.91 18.21 -22.22
N ASN A 378 -13.41 19.44 -22.20
CA ASN A 378 -12.55 20.63 -22.17
C ASN A 378 -11.77 20.63 -20.84
N MET A 379 -10.52 20.18 -20.90
CA MET A 379 -9.61 20.28 -19.75
C MET A 379 -9.19 21.74 -19.60
N PRO A 380 -9.20 22.29 -18.37
CA PRO A 380 -8.68 23.63 -18.17
C PRO A 380 -7.22 23.67 -18.63
N SER A 381 -6.86 24.75 -19.35
CA SER A 381 -5.46 25.04 -19.65
C SER A 381 -4.66 25.04 -18.36
N ASN A 382 -3.38 24.66 -18.41
CA ASN A 382 -2.50 24.50 -17.24
C ASN A 382 -2.42 25.72 -16.29
N ASP A 383 -3.07 26.84 -16.64
CA ASP A 383 -3.00 28.12 -15.92
C ASP A 383 -4.32 28.54 -15.24
N SER A 384 -5.40 27.81 -15.39
CA SER A 384 -6.67 28.21 -14.75
C SER A 384 -7.29 27.04 -14.02
N GLY A 385 -7.66 27.27 -12.76
CA GLY A 385 -8.39 26.32 -11.94
C GLY A 385 -9.63 25.73 -12.62
N LEU A 386 -10.25 24.77 -11.98
CA LEU A 386 -11.42 24.01 -12.45
C LEU A 386 -12.38 24.83 -13.33
N PRO A 387 -12.92 24.26 -14.43
CA PRO A 387 -13.90 24.96 -15.25
C PRO A 387 -15.10 25.35 -14.39
N ALA A 388 -15.49 26.60 -14.49
CA ALA A 388 -16.75 27.05 -13.92
C ALA A 388 -17.89 26.19 -14.52
N ASN A 389 -18.71 25.60 -13.67
CA ASN A 389 -19.96 24.99 -14.09
C ASN A 389 -20.77 26.00 -14.93
N SER A 390 -20.78 25.86 -16.23
CA SER A 390 -21.78 26.51 -17.05
C SER A 390 -23.11 25.77 -16.82
N ALA A 391 -23.87 26.23 -15.85
CA ALA A 391 -25.31 25.98 -15.84
C ALA A 391 -25.90 26.60 -17.11
N ALA A 392 -26.19 25.76 -18.07
CA ALA A 392 -27.06 26.13 -19.17
C ALA A 392 -28.48 25.69 -18.83
N GLY A 393 -29.40 26.63 -18.95
CA GLY A 393 -30.82 26.50 -18.69
C GLY A 393 -31.57 25.54 -19.62
#